data_05c6ebeb19f929ff521182117eea1efa
#
_entry.id   05c6ebeb19f929ff521182117eea1efa
#
_cell.length_a   1.000
_cell.length_b   1.000
_cell.length_c   1.000
_cell.angle_alpha   90.00
_cell.angle_beta   90.00
_cell.angle_gamma   90.00
#
_symmetry.space_group_name_H-M   'P 1'
#
loop_
_entity.id
_entity.type
_entity.pdbx_description
1 polymer ?
#
loop_
_entity_poly.entity_id
_entity_poly.type
_entity_poly.pdbx_seq_one_letter_code
_entity_poly.pdbx_strand_id
1 'polypeptide(L)'
;MKKEYLEKVQTIDDLITAFYACLGGEPGEKRDWEFMKFLFHPQGMKIGYEFDINKNFRPQWIHPNDYIERIGYWFNNTRETAFYEREVGRVVESYANIGHAFSHCQAFHSKEDMANNKPYKQDVKSIQLAYYQDRWWIVNMFWHGVTPEFPVPDRYKKFQQFP
;
A
#
# COMPACT_ATOMS: atom_id res chain seq x y z
N MET A 1 -4.67 16.08 16.70
CA MET A 1 -4.77 15.41 15.39
C MET A 1 -4.61 16.49 14.34
N LYS A 2 -3.70 16.29 13.36
CA LYS A 2 -3.44 17.30 12.33
C LYS A 2 -4.63 17.35 11.36
N LYS A 3 -5.20 18.54 11.16
CA LYS A 3 -6.34 18.75 10.24
C LYS A 3 -6.01 18.26 8.81
N GLU A 4 -4.79 18.51 8.35
CA GLU A 4 -4.30 18.09 7.03
C GLU A 4 -4.30 16.55 6.81
N TYR A 5 -4.20 15.75 7.89
CA TYR A 5 -4.30 14.29 7.81
C TYR A 5 -5.75 13.85 7.62
N LEU A 6 -6.70 14.51 8.29
CA LEU A 6 -8.12 14.20 8.18
C LEU A 6 -8.66 14.44 6.77
N GLU A 7 -8.21 15.50 6.09
CA GLU A 7 -8.65 15.82 4.74
C GLU A 7 -8.28 14.72 3.73
N LYS A 8 -7.23 13.95 4.01
CA LYS A 8 -6.71 12.88 3.14
C LYS A 8 -7.30 11.49 3.40
N VAL A 9 -8.31 11.39 4.26
CA VAL A 9 -8.93 10.10 4.64
C VAL A 9 -10.46 10.17 4.65
N GLN A 10 -11.03 11.16 3.97
CA GLN A 10 -12.47 11.37 3.90
C GLN A 10 -13.15 10.43 2.90
N THR A 11 -12.44 10.02 1.86
CA THR A 11 -12.90 9.03 0.89
C THR A 11 -11.95 7.83 0.85
N ILE A 12 -12.42 6.71 0.31
CA ILE A 12 -11.58 5.52 0.08
C ILE A 12 -10.45 5.87 -0.90
N ASP A 13 -10.74 6.67 -1.91
CA ASP A 13 -9.77 7.09 -2.92
C ASP A 13 -8.66 7.93 -2.32
N ASP A 14 -9.00 8.92 -1.48
CA ASP A 14 -8.02 9.75 -0.79
C ASP A 14 -7.13 8.90 0.12
N LEU A 15 -7.73 8.01 0.92
CA LEU A 15 -7.00 7.13 1.83
C LEU A 15 -5.99 6.24 1.11
N ILE A 16 -6.39 5.58 0.01
CA ILE A 16 -5.50 4.69 -0.73
C ILE A 16 -4.42 5.48 -1.47
N THR A 17 -4.77 6.63 -2.05
CA THR A 17 -3.81 7.55 -2.66
C THR A 17 -2.76 8.02 -1.64
N ALA A 18 -3.20 8.41 -0.44
CA ALA A 18 -2.33 8.82 0.65
C ALA A 18 -1.39 7.68 1.09
N PHE A 19 -1.89 6.44 1.14
CA PHE A 19 -1.06 5.28 1.47
C PHE A 19 0.12 5.11 0.49
N TYR A 20 -0.12 5.16 -0.81
CA TYR A 20 0.96 5.06 -1.80
C TYR A 20 1.92 6.24 -1.73
N ALA A 21 1.43 7.44 -1.49
CA ALA A 21 2.27 8.64 -1.36
C ALA A 21 3.23 8.58 -0.16
N CYS A 22 2.87 7.88 0.93
CA CYS A 22 3.74 7.74 2.11
C CYS A 22 5.00 6.93 1.86
N LEU A 23 5.01 6.05 0.85
CA LEU A 23 6.11 5.10 0.63
C LEU A 23 7.20 5.66 -0.30
N GLY A 24 6.84 6.54 -1.23
CA GLY A 24 7.76 7.07 -2.23
C GLY A 24 8.88 7.92 -1.67
N GLY A 25 10.06 7.87 -2.29
CA GLY A 25 11.16 8.79 -1.97
C GLY A 25 12.56 8.27 -2.34
N GLU A 26 13.52 9.19 -2.32
CA GLU A 26 14.95 8.92 -2.54
C GLU A 26 15.58 8.21 -1.32
N PRO A 27 16.77 7.58 -1.49
CA PRO A 27 17.53 7.04 -0.37
C PRO A 27 17.80 8.12 0.70
N GLY A 28 17.53 7.79 1.97
CA GLY A 28 17.71 8.71 3.08
C GLY A 28 16.69 9.87 3.17
N GLU A 29 15.77 9.98 2.22
CA GLU A 29 14.71 10.99 2.29
C GLU A 29 13.76 10.68 3.44
N LYS A 30 13.46 11.70 4.26
CA LYS A 30 12.57 11.59 5.41
C LYS A 30 11.11 11.44 4.93
N ARG A 31 10.48 10.34 5.32
CA ARG A 31 9.06 10.06 5.06
C ARG A 31 8.19 10.40 6.25
N ASP A 32 6.92 10.74 6.01
CA ASP A 32 5.96 11.00 7.09
C ASP A 32 5.37 9.67 7.64
N TRP A 33 6.18 8.98 8.45
CA TRP A 33 5.76 7.72 9.07
C TRP A 33 4.61 7.89 10.06
N GLU A 34 4.47 9.06 10.69
CA GLU A 34 3.34 9.35 11.58
C GLU A 34 2.04 9.44 10.78
N PHE A 35 2.10 10.02 9.59
CA PHE A 35 0.94 10.00 8.68
C PHE A 35 0.62 8.56 8.21
N MET A 36 1.62 7.77 7.87
CA MET A 36 1.39 6.38 7.50
C MET A 36 0.75 5.58 8.65
N LYS A 37 1.20 5.73 9.90
CA LYS A 37 0.55 5.14 11.08
C LYS A 37 -0.90 5.57 11.20
N PHE A 38 -1.17 6.84 10.94
CA PHE A 38 -2.50 7.41 11.01
C PHE A 38 -3.49 6.79 10.00
N LEU A 39 -3.04 6.27 8.86
CA LEU A 39 -3.91 5.62 7.87
C LEU A 39 -4.48 4.28 8.35
N PHE A 40 -3.76 3.58 9.23
CA PHE A 40 -4.17 2.28 9.75
C PHE A 40 -4.96 2.39 11.04
N HIS A 41 -5.99 1.55 11.18
CA HIS A 41 -6.63 1.36 12.48
C HIS A 41 -5.61 0.80 13.49
N PRO A 42 -5.60 1.26 14.76
CA PRO A 42 -4.61 0.81 15.76
C PRO A 42 -4.56 -0.70 16.00
N GLN A 43 -5.66 -1.41 15.73
CA GLN A 43 -5.76 -2.87 15.82
C GLN A 43 -5.69 -3.55 14.43
N GLY A 44 -5.29 -2.81 13.42
CA GLY A 44 -5.18 -3.32 12.05
C GLY A 44 -4.00 -4.26 11.86
N MET A 45 -4.05 -5.04 10.78
CA MET A 45 -2.98 -5.96 10.40
C MET A 45 -2.48 -5.69 8.99
N LYS A 46 -1.18 -5.89 8.79
CA LYS A 46 -0.54 -5.89 7.48
C LYS A 46 0.12 -7.24 7.24
N ILE A 47 -0.27 -7.90 6.15
CA ILE A 47 0.19 -9.24 5.84
C ILE A 47 0.73 -9.27 4.42
N GLY A 48 2.01 -9.57 4.29
CA GLY A 48 2.65 -9.78 2.99
C GLY A 48 2.86 -11.25 2.70
N TYR A 49 2.69 -11.64 1.45
CA TYR A 49 3.15 -12.93 0.96
C TYR A 49 4.49 -12.72 0.26
N GLU A 50 5.54 -13.24 0.85
CA GLU A 50 6.91 -13.13 0.34
C GLU A 50 7.48 -14.54 0.09
N PHE A 51 8.51 -14.63 -0.74
CA PHE A 51 9.24 -15.88 -0.92
C PHE A 51 10.20 -16.12 0.26
N ASP A 52 10.22 -17.35 0.77
CA ASP A 52 11.29 -17.80 1.66
C ASP A 52 12.56 -18.13 0.86
N ILE A 53 13.60 -18.58 1.57
CA ILE A 53 14.88 -18.98 0.97
C ILE A 53 14.75 -20.13 -0.05
N ASN A 54 13.70 -20.94 0.06
CA ASN A 54 13.38 -22.05 -0.84
C ASN A 54 12.40 -21.66 -1.95
N LYS A 55 12.11 -20.36 -2.09
CA LYS A 55 11.13 -19.79 -3.03
C LYS A 55 9.68 -20.25 -2.77
N ASN A 56 9.35 -20.69 -1.57
CA ASN A 56 7.97 -20.92 -1.18
C ASN A 56 7.32 -19.62 -0.72
N PHE A 57 6.05 -19.44 -1.05
CA PHE A 57 5.25 -18.34 -0.52
C PHE A 57 5.00 -18.54 0.97
N ARG A 58 5.33 -17.50 1.76
CA ARG A 58 5.04 -17.46 3.20
C ARG A 58 4.38 -16.14 3.56
N PRO A 59 3.32 -16.16 4.39
CA PRO A 59 2.75 -14.93 4.90
C PRO A 59 3.66 -14.32 5.98
N GLN A 60 3.88 -13.01 5.87
CA GLN A 60 4.51 -12.18 6.89
C GLN A 60 3.43 -11.44 7.66
N TRP A 61 3.17 -11.87 8.89
CA TRP A 61 2.19 -11.26 9.79
C TRP A 61 2.86 -10.13 10.56
N ILE A 62 2.49 -8.90 10.27
CA ILE A 62 3.15 -7.73 10.85
C ILE A 62 2.08 -6.71 11.27
N HIS A 63 2.19 -6.20 12.49
CA HIS A 63 1.43 -5.03 12.90
C HIS A 63 1.91 -3.79 12.12
N PRO A 64 1.03 -2.83 11.73
CA PRO A 64 1.44 -1.66 10.96
C PRO A 64 2.58 -0.86 11.58
N ASN A 65 2.62 -0.69 12.89
CA ASN A 65 3.71 0.02 13.56
C ASN A 65 5.06 -0.70 13.41
N ASP A 66 5.08 -2.02 13.62
CA ASP A 66 6.31 -2.83 13.49
C ASP A 66 6.80 -2.83 12.03
N TYR A 67 5.86 -2.88 11.09
CA TYR A 67 6.19 -2.74 9.66
C TYR A 67 6.83 -1.38 9.38
N ILE A 68 6.25 -0.28 9.89
CA ILE A 68 6.76 1.07 9.67
C ILE A 68 8.16 1.24 10.28
N GLU A 69 8.40 0.70 11.47
CA GLU A 69 9.74 0.72 12.09
C GLU A 69 10.76 -0.03 11.25
N ARG A 70 10.42 -1.27 10.84
CA ARG A 70 11.30 -2.11 10.02
C ARG A 70 11.61 -1.46 8.67
N ILE A 71 10.59 -0.99 7.95
CA ILE A 71 10.77 -0.40 6.63
C ILE A 71 11.44 0.98 6.70
N GLY A 72 11.15 1.75 7.74
CA GLY A 72 11.80 3.03 7.99
C GLY A 72 13.31 2.87 8.20
N TYR A 73 13.71 1.87 9.01
CA TYR A 73 15.12 1.53 9.16
C TYR A 73 15.77 1.14 7.83
N TRP A 74 15.11 0.29 7.05
CA TRP A 74 15.61 -0.18 5.77
C TRP A 74 15.78 0.97 4.75
N PHE A 75 14.80 1.87 4.64
CA PHE A 75 14.88 3.03 3.77
C PHE A 75 15.98 4.01 4.16
N ASN A 76 16.22 4.17 5.45
CA ASN A 76 17.19 5.16 5.95
C ASN A 76 18.62 4.64 5.98
N ASN A 77 18.84 3.32 6.12
CA ASN A 77 20.15 2.77 6.45
C ASN A 77 20.68 1.72 5.47
N THR A 78 19.80 1.09 4.69
CA THR A 78 20.19 -0.10 3.91
C THR A 78 19.95 0.09 2.42
N ARG A 79 18.94 0.85 2.05
CA ARG A 79 18.53 0.97 0.66
C ARG A 79 19.41 1.95 -0.09
N GLU A 80 19.99 1.50 -1.20
CA GLU A 80 20.87 2.29 -2.08
C GLU A 80 20.11 2.96 -3.24
N THR A 81 18.91 2.48 -3.56
CA THR A 81 18.08 3.01 -4.65
C THR A 81 16.81 3.65 -4.12
N ALA A 82 16.25 4.60 -4.86
CA ALA A 82 14.93 5.14 -4.55
C ALA A 82 13.85 4.05 -4.56
N PHE A 83 12.74 4.35 -3.91
CA PHE A 83 11.55 3.52 -3.93
C PHE A 83 10.33 4.38 -4.27
N TYR A 84 9.64 4.02 -5.32
CA TYR A 84 8.38 4.62 -5.70
C TYR A 84 7.36 3.51 -5.95
N GLU A 85 6.16 3.67 -5.42
CA GLU A 85 5.01 2.84 -5.79
C GLU A 85 3.96 3.70 -6.47
N ARG A 86 3.39 3.18 -7.54
CA ARG A 86 2.29 3.78 -8.27
C ARG A 86 1.15 2.78 -8.37
N GLU A 87 -0.03 3.19 -7.93
CA GLU A 87 -1.24 2.44 -8.21
C GLU A 87 -1.61 2.58 -9.68
N VAL A 88 -1.94 1.49 -10.33
CA VAL A 88 -2.26 1.44 -11.77
C VAL A 88 -3.64 0.86 -12.07
N GLY A 89 -4.34 0.43 -11.05
CA GLY A 89 -5.72 -0.01 -11.15
C GLY A 89 -6.27 -0.42 -9.78
N ARG A 90 -7.58 -0.31 -9.62
CA ARG A 90 -8.27 -0.65 -8.37
C ARG A 90 -9.73 -0.98 -8.62
N VAL A 91 -10.21 -2.00 -7.92
CA VAL A 91 -11.65 -2.29 -7.77
C VAL A 91 -12.03 -2.07 -6.32
N VAL A 92 -13.02 -1.22 -6.08
CA VAL A 92 -13.58 -0.95 -4.75
C VAL A 92 -15.02 -1.43 -4.72
N GLU A 93 -15.35 -2.17 -3.67
CA GLU A 93 -16.72 -2.54 -3.29
C GLU A 93 -16.99 -1.99 -1.89
N SER A 94 -18.14 -1.36 -1.68
CA SER A 94 -18.47 -0.79 -0.39
C SER A 94 -19.94 -1.01 -0.03
N TYR A 95 -20.20 -1.12 1.27
CA TYR A 95 -21.54 -1.18 1.82
C TYR A 95 -21.57 -0.43 3.15
N ALA A 96 -22.38 0.62 3.24
CA ALA A 96 -22.46 1.48 4.43
C ALA A 96 -21.05 1.93 4.90
N ASN A 97 -20.64 1.52 6.08
CA ASN A 97 -19.38 1.91 6.73
C ASN A 97 -18.25 0.90 6.52
N ILE A 98 -18.40 -0.06 5.62
CA ILE A 98 -17.34 -1.03 5.29
C ILE A 98 -17.00 -0.97 3.80
N GLY A 99 -15.73 -1.22 3.50
CA GLY A 99 -15.24 -1.28 2.12
C GLY A 99 -14.15 -2.32 1.95
N HIS A 100 -13.97 -2.74 0.71
CA HIS A 100 -12.88 -3.61 0.30
C HIS A 100 -12.34 -3.11 -1.04
N ALA A 101 -11.02 -3.08 -1.16
CA ALA A 101 -10.35 -2.74 -2.40
C ALA A 101 -9.33 -3.82 -2.79
N PHE A 102 -9.37 -4.23 -4.06
CA PHE A 102 -8.20 -4.84 -4.71
C PHE A 102 -7.46 -3.75 -5.48
N SER A 103 -6.23 -3.50 -5.10
CA SER A 103 -5.39 -2.45 -5.66
C SER A 103 -4.15 -3.05 -6.31
N HIS A 104 -3.94 -2.79 -7.59
CA HIS A 104 -2.77 -3.21 -8.34
C HIS A 104 -1.77 -2.06 -8.38
N CYS A 105 -0.53 -2.34 -8.00
CA CYS A 105 0.54 -1.36 -8.01
C CYS A 105 1.81 -1.86 -8.68
N GLN A 106 2.63 -0.90 -9.07
CA GLN A 106 3.94 -1.07 -9.67
C GLN A 106 4.99 -0.36 -8.81
N ALA A 107 6.13 -1.00 -8.57
CA ALA A 107 7.26 -0.43 -7.84
C ALA A 107 8.44 -0.15 -8.77
N PHE A 108 9.15 0.95 -8.50
CA PHE A 108 10.23 1.48 -9.32
C PHE A 108 11.44 1.87 -8.47
N HIS A 109 12.65 1.74 -9.04
CA HIS A 109 13.90 2.15 -8.40
C HIS A 109 14.21 3.64 -8.60
N SER A 110 13.56 4.31 -9.55
CA SER A 110 13.76 5.73 -9.85
C SER A 110 12.51 6.38 -10.43
N LYS A 111 12.47 7.73 -10.41
CA LYS A 111 11.45 8.50 -11.14
C LYS A 111 11.54 8.28 -12.65
N GLU A 112 12.73 8.06 -13.17
CA GLU A 112 12.96 7.76 -14.59
C GLU A 112 12.34 6.41 -14.98
N ASP A 113 12.56 5.36 -14.17
CA ASP A 113 11.92 4.05 -14.40
C ASP A 113 10.39 4.17 -14.35
N MET A 114 9.87 4.98 -13.41
CA MET A 114 8.44 5.23 -13.30
C MET A 114 7.89 5.98 -14.54
N ALA A 115 8.61 7.00 -15.03
CA ALA A 115 8.24 7.74 -16.23
C ALA A 115 8.28 6.86 -17.49
N ASN A 116 9.28 5.97 -17.58
CA ASN A 116 9.46 5.02 -18.68
C ASN A 116 8.63 3.73 -18.55
N ASN A 117 7.78 3.63 -17.51
CA ASN A 117 6.95 2.46 -17.21
C ASN A 117 7.75 1.15 -17.13
N LYS A 118 8.89 1.17 -16.42
CA LYS A 118 9.78 0.02 -16.19
C LYS A 118 9.73 -0.43 -14.71
N PRO A 119 8.64 -1.03 -14.25
CA PRO A 119 8.56 -1.52 -12.88
C PRO A 119 9.48 -2.72 -12.68
N TYR A 120 10.18 -2.75 -11.53
CA TYR A 120 10.94 -3.94 -11.15
C TYR A 120 10.09 -4.98 -10.40
N LYS A 121 8.94 -4.55 -9.87
CA LYS A 121 7.99 -5.40 -9.12
C LYS A 121 6.58 -4.90 -9.32
N GLN A 122 5.63 -5.82 -9.25
CA GLN A 122 4.20 -5.52 -9.21
C GLN A 122 3.55 -6.35 -8.10
N ASP A 123 2.57 -5.76 -7.42
CA ASP A 123 1.81 -6.41 -6.37
C ASP A 123 0.31 -6.15 -6.54
N VAL A 124 -0.50 -7.08 -6.06
CA VAL A 124 -1.93 -6.87 -5.83
C VAL A 124 -2.18 -6.86 -4.33
N LYS A 125 -2.79 -5.78 -3.85
CA LYS A 125 -3.15 -5.58 -2.45
C LYS A 125 -4.64 -5.77 -2.27
N SER A 126 -5.05 -6.59 -1.29
CA SER A 126 -6.40 -6.70 -0.77
C SER A 126 -6.48 -5.83 0.48
N ILE A 127 -7.33 -4.81 0.47
CA ILE A 127 -7.40 -3.79 1.52
C ILE A 127 -8.80 -3.77 2.09
N GLN A 128 -8.96 -4.10 3.37
CA GLN A 128 -10.21 -3.96 4.09
C GLN A 128 -10.28 -2.60 4.78
N LEU A 129 -11.42 -1.95 4.66
CA LEU A 129 -11.64 -0.57 5.03
C LEU A 129 -12.86 -0.44 5.93
N ALA A 130 -12.82 0.50 6.86
CA ALA A 130 -13.97 0.86 7.69
C ALA A 130 -14.07 2.38 7.84
N TYR A 131 -15.30 2.90 7.78
CA TYR A 131 -15.60 4.29 8.12
C TYR A 131 -16.00 4.37 9.59
N TYR A 132 -15.19 5.07 10.37
CA TYR A 132 -15.38 5.22 11.81
C TYR A 132 -14.74 6.52 12.31
N GLN A 133 -15.37 7.21 13.23
CA GLN A 133 -14.89 8.50 13.75
C GLN A 133 -14.63 9.54 12.63
N ASP A 134 -15.62 9.68 11.75
CA ASP A 134 -15.63 10.65 10.64
C ASP A 134 -14.47 10.51 9.65
N ARG A 135 -13.97 9.27 9.46
CA ARG A 135 -12.91 8.99 8.52
C ARG A 135 -12.87 7.52 8.09
N TRP A 136 -12.25 7.25 6.95
CA TRP A 136 -11.87 5.91 6.54
C TRP A 136 -10.57 5.46 7.20
N TRP A 137 -10.49 4.16 7.49
CA TRP A 137 -9.36 3.47 8.08
C TRP A 137 -8.98 2.27 7.24
N ILE A 138 -7.68 1.98 7.10
CA ILE A 138 -7.21 0.67 6.68
C ILE A 138 -7.27 -0.24 7.91
N VAL A 139 -8.14 -1.27 7.84
CA VAL A 139 -8.29 -2.26 8.92
C VAL A 139 -7.32 -3.42 8.72
N ASN A 140 -7.28 -3.97 7.51
CA ASN A 140 -6.32 -5.00 7.14
C ASN A 140 -5.80 -4.73 5.73
N MET A 141 -4.57 -5.11 5.48
CA MET A 141 -3.98 -5.09 4.15
C MET A 141 -3.18 -6.37 3.92
N PHE A 142 -3.54 -7.10 2.87
CA PHE A 142 -2.82 -8.25 2.37
C PHE A 142 -2.23 -7.90 1.01
N TRP A 143 -1.03 -8.39 0.70
CA TRP A 143 -0.50 -8.24 -0.65
C TRP A 143 0.21 -9.49 -1.11
N HIS A 144 0.19 -9.70 -2.40
CA HIS A 144 0.89 -10.79 -3.06
C HIS A 144 1.59 -10.25 -4.30
N GLY A 145 2.84 -10.66 -4.49
CA GLY A 145 3.61 -10.32 -5.69
C GLY A 145 3.00 -10.96 -6.94
N VAL A 146 2.99 -10.20 -8.02
CA VAL A 146 2.60 -10.72 -9.34
C VAL A 146 3.69 -11.65 -9.86
N THR A 147 3.30 -12.84 -10.30
CA THR A 147 4.19 -13.82 -10.93
C THR A 147 3.57 -14.37 -12.21
N PRO A 148 4.32 -15.11 -13.03
CA PRO A 148 3.73 -15.79 -14.21
C PRO A 148 2.57 -16.73 -13.87
N GLU A 149 2.61 -17.38 -12.68
CA GLU A 149 1.55 -18.27 -12.21
C GLU A 149 0.33 -17.50 -11.69
N PHE A 150 0.56 -16.29 -11.20
CA PHE A 150 -0.48 -15.39 -10.63
C PHE A 150 -0.45 -14.04 -11.33
N PRO A 151 -0.86 -13.95 -12.61
CA PRO A 151 -0.91 -12.69 -13.34
C PRO A 151 -2.04 -11.80 -12.82
N VAL A 152 -1.90 -10.49 -13.02
CA VAL A 152 -2.94 -9.52 -12.63
C VAL A 152 -4.21 -9.75 -13.44
N PRO A 153 -5.37 -10.01 -12.80
CA PRO A 153 -6.65 -10.06 -13.48
C PRO A 153 -7.00 -8.72 -14.16
N ASP A 154 -7.63 -8.78 -15.34
CA ASP A 154 -7.96 -7.57 -16.10
C ASP A 154 -8.82 -6.57 -15.33
N ARG A 155 -9.70 -7.06 -14.46
CA ARG A 155 -10.53 -6.19 -13.60
C ARG A 155 -9.70 -5.30 -12.66
N TYR A 156 -8.47 -5.69 -12.28
CA TYR A 156 -7.60 -4.90 -11.40
C TYR A 156 -6.64 -3.98 -12.16
N LYS A 157 -6.72 -3.95 -13.49
CA LYS A 157 -5.93 -3.05 -14.34
C LYS A 157 -6.65 -1.72 -14.63
N LYS A 158 -7.82 -1.50 -14.02
CA LYS A 158 -8.67 -0.31 -14.21
C LYS A 158 -9.14 0.21 -12.84
N PHE A 159 -9.45 1.49 -12.79
CA PHE A 159 -10.09 2.06 -11.61
C PHE A 159 -11.61 1.91 -11.72
N GLN A 160 -12.21 1.18 -10.79
CA GLN A 160 -13.64 0.89 -10.72
C GLN A 160 -14.12 0.96 -9.27
N GLN A 161 -15.29 1.53 -9.06
CA GLN A 161 -15.93 1.57 -7.76
C GLN A 161 -17.38 1.10 -7.89
N PHE A 162 -17.77 0.21 -7.02
CA PHE A 162 -19.13 -0.30 -6.91
C PHE A 162 -19.70 0.06 -5.53
N PRO A 163 -20.95 0.54 -5.49
CA PRO A 163 -21.63 0.88 -4.23
C PRO A 163 -21.97 -0.38 -3.44
#